data_18d030ac52bbfbb931c13a188ac015b2
#
_entry.id   18d030ac52bbfbb931c13a188ac015b2
#
_cell.length_a   1.000
_cell.length_b   1.000
_cell.length_c   1.000
_cell.angle_alpha   90.00
_cell.angle_beta   90.00
_cell.angle_gamma   90.00
#
_symmetry.space_group_name_H-M   'P 1'
#
loop_
_entity.id
_entity.type
_entity.pdbx_description
1 polymer ?
#
loop_
_entity_poly.entity_id
_entity_poly.type
_entity_poly.pdbx_seq_one_letter_code
_entity_poly.pdbx_strand_id
1 'polypeptide(L)'
;NRLYKSRIFEMVFSDKRALLSLYNAVNGTDYRSPELLEINTLENAIYMSMRNDISFIIGSRLSLYEHQSTSSPNLPLRCLMYVTDLYSGMTKEANLYGTKRFLLPTPRFVIFYNGKEELPDRQEMKLSASFEVKEEEPSLELRAVMYNINAGHNRELMERCRELRDYAEYTRRVREYAEKTRLEEAVERAIRECIGEGILREFLLKNRMEAKKMSLYEYDEEKHMRMEREEWREIGKREGEKEGAEAMADVLFALLSERGTVSSVLKKALYEQEDLETLKNWITLAARSD
;
A
#
# COMPACT_ATOMS: atom_id res chain seq x y z
N ASN A 1 1.45 17.95 5.32
CA ASN A 1 0.00 17.71 5.21
C ASN A 1 -0.32 16.31 4.64
N ARG A 2 0.09 15.26 5.38
CA ARG A 2 -0.17 13.84 5.05
C ARG A 2 -1.55 13.34 5.55
N LEU A 3 -2.51 14.23 5.79
CA LEU A 3 -3.75 13.96 6.55
C LEU A 3 -4.94 13.50 5.70
N TYR A 4 -4.77 13.21 4.39
CA TYR A 4 -5.91 13.05 3.48
C TYR A 4 -5.94 11.76 2.66
N LYS A 5 -5.19 10.72 3.07
CA LYS A 5 -5.25 9.42 2.39
C LYS A 5 -6.58 8.73 2.63
N SER A 6 -7.15 8.19 1.57
CA SER A 6 -8.36 7.37 1.49
C SER A 6 -9.68 7.93 2.06
N ARG A 7 -9.91 9.24 2.00
CA ARG A 7 -11.11 9.86 2.60
C ARG A 7 -12.45 9.42 1.99
N ILE A 8 -12.54 9.16 0.69
CA ILE A 8 -13.82 8.69 0.09
C ILE A 8 -14.17 7.31 0.67
N PHE A 9 -13.21 6.40 0.78
CA PHE A 9 -13.42 5.10 1.41
C PHE A 9 -13.85 5.25 2.86
N GLU A 10 -13.13 6.04 3.66
CA GLU A 10 -13.50 6.35 5.05
C GLU A 10 -14.88 6.97 5.15
N MET A 11 -15.23 7.93 4.29
CA MET A 11 -16.52 8.59 4.29
C MET A 11 -17.67 7.63 3.97
N VAL A 12 -17.50 6.73 2.99
CA VAL A 12 -18.51 5.71 2.65
C VAL A 12 -18.72 4.76 3.82
N PHE A 13 -17.62 4.27 4.40
CA PHE A 13 -17.66 3.27 5.49
C PHE A 13 -17.69 3.88 6.90
N SER A 14 -17.82 5.20 7.03
CA SER A 14 -18.20 5.83 8.30
C SER A 14 -19.68 5.58 8.66
N ASP A 15 -20.51 5.23 7.66
CA ASP A 15 -21.85 4.73 7.92
C ASP A 15 -21.79 3.31 8.47
N LYS A 16 -22.35 3.11 9.67
CA LYS A 16 -22.30 1.81 10.37
C LYS A 16 -22.98 0.67 9.60
N ARG A 17 -23.98 0.94 8.75
CA ARG A 17 -24.64 -0.09 7.94
C ARG A 17 -23.73 -0.53 6.80
N ALA A 18 -23.09 0.43 6.11
CA ALA A 18 -22.11 0.16 5.09
C ALA A 18 -20.91 -0.60 5.67
N LEU A 19 -20.41 -0.19 6.85
CA LEU A 19 -19.30 -0.86 7.52
C LEU A 19 -19.66 -2.29 7.96
N LEU A 20 -20.89 -2.52 8.44
CA LEU A 20 -21.37 -3.86 8.80
C LEU A 20 -21.52 -4.75 7.56
N SER A 21 -22.01 -4.20 6.45
CA SER A 21 -22.09 -4.88 5.16
C SER A 21 -20.70 -5.35 4.70
N LEU A 22 -19.70 -4.45 4.79
CA LEU A 22 -18.31 -4.77 4.47
C LEU A 22 -17.72 -5.84 5.40
N TYR A 23 -17.95 -5.72 6.72
CA TYR A 23 -17.49 -6.71 7.69
C TYR A 23 -18.08 -8.09 7.40
N ASN A 24 -19.39 -8.16 7.14
CA ASN A 24 -20.06 -9.41 6.81
C ASN A 24 -19.51 -10.04 5.52
N ALA A 25 -19.27 -9.24 4.50
CA ALA A 25 -18.72 -9.70 3.23
C ALA A 25 -17.32 -10.29 3.39
N VAL A 26 -16.43 -9.59 4.14
CA VAL A 26 -15.05 -10.03 4.38
C VAL A 26 -14.97 -11.30 5.23
N ASN A 27 -15.84 -11.41 6.25
CA ASN A 27 -15.75 -12.49 7.24
C ASN A 27 -16.73 -13.64 7.00
N GLY A 28 -17.58 -13.57 5.98
CA GLY A 28 -18.59 -14.60 5.72
C GLY A 28 -19.69 -14.67 6.81
N THR A 29 -19.96 -13.53 7.47
CA THR A 29 -20.96 -13.43 8.54
C THR A 29 -22.25 -12.77 8.06
N ASP A 30 -23.29 -12.76 8.93
CA ASP A 30 -24.60 -12.15 8.64
C ASP A 30 -25.12 -11.39 9.88
N TYR A 31 -24.30 -10.51 10.43
CA TYR A 31 -24.74 -9.59 11.48
C TYR A 31 -25.73 -8.59 10.91
N ARG A 32 -26.83 -8.31 11.65
CA ARG A 32 -27.93 -7.45 11.16
C ARG A 32 -28.03 -6.11 11.89
N SER A 33 -27.45 -6.01 13.09
CA SER A 33 -27.52 -4.79 13.90
C SER A 33 -26.22 -3.97 13.80
N PRO A 34 -26.22 -2.80 13.14
CA PRO A 34 -25.07 -1.92 13.09
C PRO A 34 -24.62 -1.41 14.46
N GLU A 35 -25.49 -1.48 15.47
CA GLU A 35 -25.18 -1.06 16.84
C GLU A 35 -24.16 -1.97 17.53
N LEU A 36 -23.93 -3.17 16.98
CA LEU A 36 -22.88 -4.08 17.43
C LEU A 36 -21.47 -3.57 17.12
N LEU A 37 -21.35 -2.59 16.23
CA LEU A 37 -20.08 -1.98 15.87
C LEU A 37 -19.69 -0.91 16.88
N GLU A 38 -18.57 -1.12 17.55
CA GLU A 38 -17.90 -0.11 18.38
C GLU A 38 -16.72 0.47 17.60
N ILE A 39 -16.89 1.69 17.10
CA ILE A 39 -15.86 2.38 16.30
C ILE A 39 -14.84 2.98 17.25
N ASN A 40 -13.57 2.68 17.02
CA ASN A 40 -12.43 3.15 17.82
C ASN A 40 -11.25 3.58 16.92
N THR A 41 -11.57 4.18 15.77
CA THR A 41 -10.57 4.74 14.87
C THR A 41 -9.71 5.80 15.58
N LEU A 42 -8.41 5.73 15.38
CA LEU A 42 -7.45 6.66 15.96
C LEU A 42 -7.57 8.05 15.31
N GLU A 43 -8.18 9.00 16.02
CA GLU A 43 -8.26 10.39 15.55
C GLU A 43 -6.94 11.15 15.74
N ASN A 44 -6.15 10.80 16.76
CA ASN A 44 -4.89 11.42 17.11
C ASN A 44 -3.84 10.36 17.43
N ALA A 45 -3.14 9.86 16.41
CA ALA A 45 -1.99 9.02 16.62
C ALA A 45 -0.83 9.85 17.19
N ILE A 46 -0.29 9.45 18.34
CA ILE A 46 0.82 10.14 19.02
C ILE A 46 2.13 9.96 18.26
N TYR A 47 2.26 8.92 17.45
CA TYR A 47 3.49 8.57 16.76
C TYR A 47 3.41 8.85 15.25
N MET A 48 4.24 9.74 14.75
CA MET A 48 4.52 10.02 13.33
C MET A 48 3.32 10.42 12.44
N SER A 49 2.24 10.98 12.99
CA SER A 49 1.04 11.35 12.21
C SER A 49 0.44 10.20 11.39
N MET A 50 0.71 8.94 11.77
CA MET A 50 0.12 7.77 11.14
C MET A 50 -1.27 7.53 11.70
N ARG A 51 -2.26 7.44 10.82
CA ARG A 51 -3.64 7.08 11.16
C ARG A 51 -3.98 5.80 10.41
N ASN A 52 -4.76 4.93 11.05
CA ASN A 52 -5.47 3.90 10.31
C ASN A 52 -6.76 4.48 9.73
N ASP A 53 -7.21 3.96 8.60
CA ASP A 53 -8.41 4.48 7.94
C ASP A 53 -9.67 4.20 8.79
N ILE A 54 -9.92 2.93 9.15
CA ILE A 54 -11.07 2.54 9.95
C ILE A 54 -10.67 1.43 10.93
N SER A 55 -10.99 1.60 12.22
CA SER A 55 -10.92 0.51 13.19
C SER A 55 -12.19 0.42 14.03
N PHE A 56 -12.59 -0.80 14.35
CA PHE A 56 -13.80 -1.08 15.11
C PHE A 56 -13.76 -2.46 15.77
N ILE A 57 -14.57 -2.61 16.82
CA ILE A 57 -14.75 -3.90 17.50
C ILE A 57 -16.16 -4.43 17.21
N ILE A 58 -16.24 -5.71 16.94
CA ILE A 58 -17.48 -6.48 16.88
C ILE A 58 -17.22 -7.89 17.43
N GLY A 59 -18.02 -8.32 18.39
CA GLY A 59 -17.92 -9.66 18.97
C GLY A 59 -16.51 -10.02 19.47
N SER A 60 -15.84 -9.11 20.20
CA SER A 60 -14.46 -9.28 20.71
C SER A 60 -13.38 -9.42 19.62
N ARG A 61 -13.65 -8.99 18.41
CA ARG A 61 -12.68 -8.90 17.32
C ARG A 61 -12.44 -7.44 16.97
N LEU A 62 -11.18 -7.04 17.00
CA LEU A 62 -10.72 -5.71 16.57
C LEU A 62 -10.36 -5.78 15.08
N SER A 63 -11.12 -5.13 14.22
CA SER A 63 -10.85 -5.04 12.80
C SER A 63 -10.19 -3.72 12.45
N LEU A 64 -9.05 -3.77 11.77
CA LEU A 64 -8.36 -2.62 11.19
C LEU A 64 -8.45 -2.75 9.68
N TYR A 65 -9.16 -1.81 9.07
CA TYR A 65 -9.38 -1.74 7.63
C TYR A 65 -8.61 -0.57 7.05
N GLU A 66 -7.77 -0.85 6.08
CA GLU A 66 -6.93 0.12 5.36
C GLU A 66 -7.30 0.12 3.88
N HIS A 67 -7.39 1.28 3.29
CA HIS A 67 -7.49 1.44 1.85
C HIS A 67 -6.14 1.88 1.28
N GLN A 68 -5.72 1.27 0.16
CA GLN A 68 -4.44 1.60 -0.47
C GLN A 68 -4.59 1.70 -1.99
N SER A 69 -4.17 2.82 -2.55
CA SER A 69 -4.02 3.01 -4.00
C SER A 69 -2.65 2.61 -4.54
N THR A 70 -1.72 2.31 -3.64
CA THR A 70 -0.35 1.88 -3.99
C THR A 70 0.03 0.68 -3.15
N SER A 71 0.68 -0.31 -3.76
CA SER A 71 1.24 -1.44 -3.01
C SER A 71 2.43 -0.98 -2.17
N SER A 72 2.47 -1.40 -0.91
CA SER A 72 3.59 -1.11 -0.01
C SER A 72 3.94 -2.36 0.80
N PRO A 73 5.20 -2.84 0.75
CA PRO A 73 5.64 -3.98 1.54
C PRO A 73 5.64 -3.68 3.06
N ASN A 74 5.58 -2.41 3.45
CA ASN A 74 5.62 -1.96 4.84
C ASN A 74 4.25 -1.94 5.53
N LEU A 75 3.19 -2.39 4.86
CA LEU A 75 1.83 -2.41 5.44
C LEU A 75 1.73 -3.25 6.73
N PRO A 76 2.34 -4.44 6.85
CA PRO A 76 2.32 -5.18 8.11
C PRO A 76 2.98 -4.43 9.27
N LEU A 77 4.08 -3.72 9.02
CA LEU A 77 4.73 -2.89 10.02
C LEU A 77 3.85 -1.72 10.46
N ARG A 78 3.17 -1.06 9.52
CA ARG A 78 2.20 -0.01 9.83
C ARG A 78 1.03 -0.56 10.65
N CYS A 79 0.50 -1.72 10.30
CA CYS A 79 -0.55 -2.40 11.06
C CYS A 79 -0.12 -2.71 12.51
N LEU A 80 1.14 -3.10 12.71
CA LEU A 80 1.69 -3.31 14.06
C LEU A 80 1.66 -2.01 14.87
N MET A 81 2.08 -0.89 14.30
CA MET A 81 2.05 0.41 14.97
C MET A 81 0.61 0.80 15.35
N TYR A 82 -0.34 0.66 14.43
CA TYR A 82 -1.75 0.97 14.68
C TYR A 82 -2.35 0.12 15.81
N VAL A 83 -2.15 -1.19 15.78
CA VAL A 83 -2.71 -2.07 16.82
C VAL A 83 -2.07 -1.84 18.18
N THR A 84 -0.79 -1.48 18.20
CA THR A 84 -0.07 -1.14 19.43
C THR A 84 -0.68 0.11 20.08
N ASP A 85 -0.97 1.15 19.30
CA ASP A 85 -1.61 2.37 19.79
C ASP A 85 -3.03 2.09 20.31
N LEU A 86 -3.82 1.30 19.58
CA LEU A 86 -5.16 0.89 20.02
C LEU A 86 -5.11 0.09 21.33
N TYR A 87 -4.24 -0.89 21.42
CA TYR A 87 -4.08 -1.69 22.64
C TYR A 87 -3.53 -0.88 23.81
N SER A 88 -2.62 0.05 23.57
CA SER A 88 -2.14 1.00 24.57
C SER A 88 -3.27 1.82 25.14
N GLY A 89 -4.17 2.34 24.30
CA GLY A 89 -5.39 3.03 24.75
C GLY A 89 -6.30 2.13 25.59
N MET A 90 -6.56 0.90 25.16
CA MET A 90 -7.43 -0.06 25.87
C MET A 90 -6.85 -0.53 27.21
N THR A 91 -5.54 -0.50 27.38
CA THR A 91 -4.85 -0.99 28.58
C THR A 91 -4.41 0.12 29.53
N LYS A 92 -4.72 1.38 29.23
CA LYS A 92 -4.26 2.54 29.99
C LYS A 92 -4.58 2.47 31.49
N GLU A 93 -5.75 1.95 31.83
CA GLU A 93 -6.20 1.78 33.22
C GLU A 93 -5.99 0.34 33.74
N ALA A 94 -5.35 -0.53 32.96
CA ALA A 94 -5.16 -1.91 33.33
C ALA A 94 -3.88 -2.14 34.15
N ASN A 95 -3.98 -2.94 35.21
CA ASN A 95 -2.79 -3.38 35.97
C ASN A 95 -2.14 -4.57 35.25
N LEU A 96 -1.24 -4.31 34.33
CA LEU A 96 -0.52 -5.32 33.57
C LEU A 96 0.54 -6.08 34.38
N TYR A 97 0.90 -5.59 35.59
CA TYR A 97 1.81 -6.27 36.51
C TYR A 97 1.10 -7.19 37.50
N GLY A 98 -0.24 -7.24 37.42
CA GLY A 98 -1.03 -8.12 38.27
C GLY A 98 -0.97 -9.57 37.78
N THR A 99 -1.46 -10.50 38.63
CA THR A 99 -1.50 -11.94 38.33
C THR A 99 -2.68 -12.34 37.42
N LYS A 100 -3.66 -11.45 37.23
CA LYS A 100 -4.83 -11.69 36.40
C LYS A 100 -4.53 -11.34 34.94
N ARG A 101 -4.77 -12.29 34.03
CA ARG A 101 -4.62 -12.06 32.59
C ARG A 101 -5.63 -11.02 32.11
N PHE A 102 -5.13 -9.98 31.41
CA PHE A 102 -5.96 -9.03 30.69
C PHE A 102 -6.27 -9.58 29.29
N LEU A 103 -7.54 -9.60 28.90
CA LEU A 103 -7.97 -10.12 27.59
C LEU A 103 -8.16 -8.94 26.62
N LEU A 104 -7.48 -9.01 25.47
CA LEU A 104 -7.59 -8.07 24.39
C LEU A 104 -8.50 -8.61 23.27
N PRO A 105 -9.22 -7.76 22.54
CA PRO A 105 -9.94 -8.20 21.35
C PRO A 105 -8.94 -8.71 20.29
N THR A 106 -9.31 -9.80 19.62
CA THR A 106 -8.44 -10.43 18.61
C THR A 106 -8.30 -9.53 17.37
N PRO A 107 -7.08 -9.12 16.96
CA PRO A 107 -6.90 -8.19 15.86
C PRO A 107 -7.06 -8.90 14.51
N ARG A 108 -7.60 -8.16 13.54
CA ARG A 108 -7.70 -8.53 12.12
C ARG A 108 -7.27 -7.35 11.25
N PHE A 109 -6.37 -7.59 10.32
CA PHE A 109 -5.81 -6.56 9.43
C PHE A 109 -6.24 -6.86 8.01
N VAL A 110 -7.02 -5.95 7.43
CA VAL A 110 -7.56 -6.08 6.07
C VAL A 110 -7.21 -4.83 5.28
N ILE A 111 -6.66 -5.04 4.10
CA ILE A 111 -6.23 -3.98 3.19
C ILE A 111 -7.08 -4.10 1.92
N PHE A 112 -7.72 -3.01 1.52
CA PHE A 112 -8.47 -2.91 0.27
C PHE A 112 -7.60 -2.15 -0.74
N TYR A 113 -7.07 -2.89 -1.70
CA TYR A 113 -6.22 -2.31 -2.74
C TYR A 113 -7.06 -1.90 -3.95
N ASN A 114 -6.93 -0.63 -4.30
CA ASN A 114 -7.56 -0.05 -5.48
C ASN A 114 -6.55 0.81 -6.25
N GLY A 115 -5.43 0.22 -6.65
CA GLY A 115 -4.37 0.89 -7.40
C GLY A 115 -4.28 0.42 -8.85
N LYS A 116 -3.25 0.91 -9.56
CA LYS A 116 -3.03 0.62 -10.98
C LYS A 116 -2.13 -0.59 -11.23
N GLU A 117 -1.39 -1.07 -10.21
CA GLU A 117 -0.53 -2.24 -10.35
C GLU A 117 -1.40 -3.50 -10.42
N GLU A 118 -1.06 -4.41 -11.32
CA GLU A 118 -1.72 -5.71 -11.40
C GLU A 118 -1.33 -6.58 -10.21
N LEU A 119 -2.27 -6.78 -9.31
CA LEU A 119 -2.10 -7.60 -8.12
C LEU A 119 -3.14 -8.72 -8.11
N PRO A 120 -2.84 -9.88 -7.47
CA PRO A 120 -3.79 -10.96 -7.34
C PRO A 120 -5.03 -10.53 -6.55
N ASP A 121 -6.11 -11.28 -6.68
CA ASP A 121 -7.36 -11.05 -5.96
C ASP A 121 -7.13 -10.93 -4.45
N ARG A 122 -6.29 -11.81 -3.90
CA ARG A 122 -5.99 -11.89 -2.48
C ARG A 122 -4.52 -12.16 -2.26
N GLN A 123 -3.91 -11.40 -1.34
CA GLN A 123 -2.52 -11.58 -0.93
C GLN A 123 -2.39 -11.55 0.58
N GLU A 124 -1.69 -12.51 1.17
CA GLU A 124 -1.28 -12.47 2.57
C GLU A 124 0.07 -11.76 2.67
N MET A 125 0.15 -10.80 3.59
CA MET A 125 1.36 -10.05 3.89
C MET A 125 1.78 -10.35 5.34
N LYS A 126 3.07 -10.62 5.54
CA LYS A 126 3.64 -11.01 6.83
C LYS A 126 4.62 -9.98 7.34
N LEU A 127 4.58 -9.68 8.63
CA LEU A 127 5.55 -8.79 9.28
C LEU A 127 6.97 -9.35 9.21
N SER A 128 7.12 -10.67 9.35
CA SER A 128 8.40 -11.36 9.27
C SER A 128 9.12 -11.17 7.93
N ALA A 129 8.39 -10.77 6.87
CA ALA A 129 9.01 -10.38 5.60
C ALA A 129 9.90 -9.13 5.70
N SER A 130 9.70 -8.30 6.74
CA SER A 130 10.49 -7.10 6.99
C SER A 130 11.66 -7.31 7.96
N PHE A 131 11.86 -8.52 8.50
CA PHE A 131 12.98 -8.81 9.39
C PHE A 131 14.26 -9.06 8.59
N GLU A 132 15.38 -8.52 9.06
CA GLU A 132 16.69 -8.72 8.44
C GLU A 132 17.11 -10.19 8.46
N VAL A 133 16.91 -10.86 9.58
CA VAL A 133 17.16 -12.30 9.73
C VAL A 133 15.85 -13.05 9.58
N LYS A 134 15.84 -14.04 8.68
CA LYS A 134 14.65 -14.90 8.46
C LYS A 134 14.66 -16.09 9.41
N GLU A 135 13.56 -16.27 10.11
CA GLU A 135 13.31 -17.38 11.03
C GLU A 135 12.04 -18.13 10.58
N GLU A 136 12.02 -19.45 10.75
CA GLU A 136 10.83 -20.25 10.45
C GLU A 136 9.67 -19.92 11.38
N GLU A 137 9.96 -19.72 12.67
CA GLU A 137 9.01 -19.38 13.72
C GLU A 137 9.45 -18.09 14.44
N PRO A 138 9.22 -16.92 13.86
CA PRO A 138 9.59 -15.67 14.50
C PRO A 138 8.78 -15.42 15.77
N SER A 139 9.42 -14.90 16.81
CA SER A 139 8.76 -14.59 18.10
C SER A 139 7.65 -13.54 17.97
N LEU A 140 7.67 -12.74 16.90
CA LEU A 140 6.63 -11.76 16.57
C LEU A 140 6.18 -11.97 15.12
N GLU A 141 4.91 -12.27 14.92
CA GLU A 141 4.31 -12.34 13.59
C GLU A 141 2.97 -11.59 13.55
N LEU A 142 2.80 -10.77 12.52
CA LEU A 142 1.53 -10.16 12.15
C LEU A 142 1.22 -10.50 10.69
N ARG A 143 -0.02 -10.91 10.44
CA ARG A 143 -0.50 -11.23 9.10
C ARG A 143 -1.61 -10.28 8.71
N ALA A 144 -1.45 -9.57 7.60
CA ALA A 144 -2.46 -8.75 6.98
C ALA A 144 -2.94 -9.41 5.69
N VAL A 145 -4.23 -9.27 5.38
CA VAL A 145 -4.80 -9.77 4.13
C VAL A 145 -5.18 -8.59 3.25
N MET A 146 -4.62 -8.55 2.05
CA MET A 146 -4.96 -7.57 1.03
C MET A 146 -5.93 -8.16 0.02
N TYR A 147 -7.02 -7.45 -0.26
CA TYR A 147 -7.98 -7.74 -1.31
C TYR A 147 -7.88 -6.70 -2.42
N ASN A 148 -7.68 -7.15 -3.65
CA ASN A 148 -7.75 -6.30 -4.82
C ASN A 148 -9.22 -5.98 -5.13
N ILE A 149 -9.62 -4.73 -4.98
CA ILE A 149 -10.99 -4.28 -5.19
C ILE A 149 -11.20 -3.57 -6.54
N ASN A 150 -10.26 -3.69 -7.46
CA ASN A 150 -10.45 -3.21 -8.82
C ASN A 150 -11.50 -4.02 -9.57
N ALA A 151 -12.04 -3.44 -10.65
CA ALA A 151 -13.03 -4.10 -11.49
C ALA A 151 -12.51 -5.45 -12.02
N GLY A 152 -13.34 -6.48 -11.93
CA GLY A 152 -13.00 -7.86 -12.34
C GLY A 152 -12.38 -8.73 -11.24
N HIS A 153 -11.99 -8.14 -10.11
CA HIS A 153 -11.40 -8.85 -8.97
C HIS A 153 -12.43 -9.12 -7.86
N ASN A 154 -12.16 -10.14 -7.03
CA ASN A 154 -12.93 -10.48 -5.82
C ASN A 154 -14.46 -10.42 -5.99
N ARG A 155 -14.96 -11.06 -7.03
CA ARG A 155 -16.37 -11.00 -7.43
C ARG A 155 -17.33 -11.33 -6.28
N GLU A 156 -17.07 -12.39 -5.52
CA GLU A 156 -17.90 -12.78 -4.38
C GLU A 156 -17.96 -11.67 -3.31
N LEU A 157 -16.83 -11.05 -2.97
CA LEU A 157 -16.76 -9.93 -2.05
C LEU A 157 -17.59 -8.73 -2.55
N MET A 158 -17.49 -8.42 -3.83
CA MET A 158 -18.24 -7.34 -4.47
C MET A 158 -19.74 -7.60 -4.55
N GLU A 159 -20.16 -8.85 -4.76
CA GLU A 159 -21.56 -9.25 -4.74
C GLU A 159 -22.18 -9.16 -3.34
N ARG A 160 -21.38 -9.42 -2.29
CA ARG A 160 -21.81 -9.40 -0.89
C ARG A 160 -21.79 -8.01 -0.25
N CYS A 161 -21.01 -7.06 -0.77
CA CYS A 161 -20.97 -5.68 -0.29
C CYS A 161 -21.18 -4.70 -1.46
N ARG A 162 -22.40 -4.21 -1.58
CA ARG A 162 -22.78 -3.27 -2.63
C ARG A 162 -21.97 -1.98 -2.53
N GLU A 163 -21.80 -1.46 -1.33
CA GLU A 163 -21.10 -0.20 -1.09
C GLU A 163 -19.62 -0.28 -1.53
N LEU A 164 -18.98 -1.44 -1.34
CA LEU A 164 -17.61 -1.66 -1.81
C LEU A 164 -17.53 -1.72 -3.34
N ARG A 165 -18.45 -2.45 -3.96
CA ARG A 165 -18.56 -2.51 -5.41
C ARG A 165 -18.81 -1.13 -6.02
N ASP A 166 -19.73 -0.40 -5.46
CA ASP A 166 -20.12 0.92 -5.92
C ASP A 166 -18.96 1.93 -5.76
N TYR A 167 -18.19 1.81 -4.66
CA TYR A 167 -16.96 2.59 -4.45
C TYR A 167 -15.89 2.27 -5.50
N ALA A 168 -15.64 0.99 -5.76
CA ALA A 168 -14.69 0.55 -6.78
C ALA A 168 -15.07 1.06 -8.18
N GLU A 169 -16.35 1.02 -8.52
CA GLU A 169 -16.86 1.53 -9.80
C GLU A 169 -16.75 3.05 -9.92
N TYR A 170 -17.07 3.79 -8.86
CA TYR A 170 -16.90 5.24 -8.82
C TYR A 170 -15.43 5.65 -9.07
N THR A 171 -14.50 5.05 -8.34
CA THR A 171 -13.06 5.37 -8.48
C THR A 171 -12.52 4.96 -9.84
N ARG A 172 -12.97 3.83 -10.40
CA ARG A 172 -12.63 3.41 -11.76
C ARG A 172 -13.04 4.47 -12.80
N ARG A 173 -14.28 4.98 -12.70
CA ARG A 173 -14.79 6.02 -13.62
C ARG A 173 -13.99 7.32 -13.51
N VAL A 174 -13.71 7.77 -12.30
CA VAL A 174 -12.88 8.96 -12.09
C VAL A 174 -11.54 8.82 -12.80
N ARG A 175 -10.85 7.68 -12.63
CA ARG A 175 -9.57 7.40 -13.27
C ARG A 175 -9.66 7.35 -14.80
N GLU A 176 -10.64 6.64 -15.32
CA GLU A 176 -10.84 6.51 -16.79
C GLU A 176 -11.13 7.86 -17.45
N TYR A 177 -11.97 8.68 -16.81
CA TYR A 177 -12.32 10.00 -17.37
C TYR A 177 -11.15 10.98 -17.25
N ALA A 178 -10.38 10.92 -16.18
CA ALA A 178 -9.22 11.76 -15.98
C ALA A 178 -8.06 11.49 -16.95
N GLU A 179 -8.05 10.35 -17.64
CA GLU A 179 -7.13 10.08 -18.75
C GLU A 179 -7.50 10.84 -20.03
N LYS A 180 -8.78 11.24 -20.18
CA LYS A 180 -9.33 11.84 -21.40
C LYS A 180 -9.73 13.30 -21.26
N THR A 181 -9.93 13.77 -20.03
CA THR A 181 -10.43 15.11 -19.74
C THR A 181 -9.71 15.74 -18.54
N ARG A 182 -9.98 17.00 -18.27
CA ARG A 182 -9.47 17.66 -17.05
C ARG A 182 -10.05 16.96 -15.81
N LEU A 183 -9.24 16.82 -14.78
CA LEU A 183 -9.59 16.10 -13.56
C LEU A 183 -10.93 16.57 -12.94
N GLU A 184 -11.14 17.88 -12.88
CA GLU A 184 -12.39 18.43 -12.33
C GLU A 184 -13.63 17.99 -13.14
N GLU A 185 -13.51 17.96 -14.47
CA GLU A 185 -14.57 17.52 -15.37
C GLU A 185 -14.80 16.02 -15.25
N ALA A 186 -13.72 15.25 -15.12
CA ALA A 186 -13.75 13.80 -14.90
C ALA A 186 -14.50 13.44 -13.62
N VAL A 187 -14.16 14.08 -12.50
CA VAL A 187 -14.81 13.87 -11.19
C VAL A 187 -16.29 14.25 -11.25
N GLU A 188 -16.61 15.43 -11.81
CA GLU A 188 -18.00 15.92 -11.90
C GLU A 188 -18.86 15.01 -12.79
N ARG A 189 -18.27 14.51 -13.87
CA ARG A 189 -18.92 13.54 -14.76
C ARG A 189 -19.18 12.22 -14.06
N ALA A 190 -18.16 11.67 -13.38
CA ALA A 190 -18.30 10.42 -12.62
C ALA A 190 -19.37 10.52 -11.53
N ILE A 191 -19.40 11.61 -10.75
CA ILE A 191 -20.43 11.87 -9.74
C ILE A 191 -21.83 11.89 -10.35
N ARG A 192 -22.01 12.64 -11.44
CA ARG A 192 -23.32 12.77 -12.11
C ARG A 192 -23.83 11.44 -12.63
N GLU A 193 -22.98 10.67 -13.31
CA GLU A 193 -23.36 9.39 -13.90
C GLU A 193 -23.62 8.35 -12.82
N CYS A 194 -22.76 8.27 -11.78
CA CYS A 194 -22.98 7.37 -10.64
C CYS A 194 -24.31 7.66 -9.92
N ILE A 195 -24.64 8.94 -9.69
CA ILE A 195 -25.95 9.33 -9.11
C ILE A 195 -27.09 8.87 -10.02
N GLY A 196 -26.98 9.06 -11.34
CA GLY A 196 -28.00 8.65 -12.31
C GLY A 196 -28.27 7.14 -12.32
N GLU A 197 -27.21 6.36 -12.17
CA GLU A 197 -27.26 4.89 -12.20
C GLU A 197 -27.48 4.25 -10.81
N GLY A 198 -27.57 5.05 -9.75
CA GLY A 198 -27.78 4.54 -8.37
C GLY A 198 -26.53 4.02 -7.69
N ILE A 199 -25.34 4.29 -8.22
CA ILE A 199 -24.04 3.93 -7.67
C ILE A 199 -23.68 4.96 -6.59
N LEU A 200 -23.48 4.52 -5.33
CA LEU A 200 -23.28 5.40 -4.17
C LEU A 200 -24.23 6.59 -4.13
N ARG A 201 -25.42 6.47 -4.68
CA ARG A 201 -26.34 7.59 -4.93
C ARG A 201 -26.60 8.44 -3.70
N GLU A 202 -27.04 7.83 -2.60
CA GLU A 202 -27.36 8.57 -1.36
C GLU A 202 -26.15 9.28 -0.78
N PHE A 203 -25.01 8.59 -0.78
CA PHE A 203 -23.75 9.15 -0.33
C PHE A 203 -23.32 10.35 -1.19
N LEU A 204 -23.31 10.22 -2.51
CA LEU A 204 -22.89 11.27 -3.43
C LEU A 204 -23.84 12.46 -3.46
N LEU A 205 -25.15 12.25 -3.28
CA LEU A 205 -26.12 13.35 -3.15
C LEU A 205 -25.90 14.14 -1.86
N LYS A 206 -25.67 13.43 -0.75
CA LYS A 206 -25.46 14.04 0.57
C LYS A 206 -24.12 14.77 0.68
N ASN A 207 -23.07 14.20 0.10
CA ASN A 207 -21.68 14.64 0.29
C ASN A 207 -21.02 15.14 -1.00
N ARG A 208 -21.79 15.63 -1.98
CA ARG A 208 -21.31 15.93 -3.33
C ARG A 208 -20.07 16.83 -3.37
N MET A 209 -20.11 17.95 -2.63
CA MET A 209 -19.02 18.92 -2.61
C MET A 209 -17.76 18.33 -2.00
N GLU A 210 -17.92 17.55 -0.94
CA GLU A 210 -16.84 16.93 -0.21
C GLU A 210 -16.24 15.76 -1.00
N ALA A 211 -17.09 14.93 -1.60
CA ALA A 211 -16.68 13.86 -2.50
C ALA A 211 -15.88 14.41 -3.69
N LYS A 212 -16.34 15.50 -4.32
CA LYS A 212 -15.59 16.19 -5.39
C LYS A 212 -14.22 16.64 -4.91
N LYS A 213 -14.15 17.36 -3.79
CA LYS A 213 -12.90 17.87 -3.23
C LYS A 213 -11.92 16.74 -2.89
N MET A 214 -12.42 15.65 -2.30
CA MET A 214 -11.57 14.52 -1.91
C MET A 214 -11.07 13.74 -3.13
N SER A 215 -11.92 13.49 -4.13
CA SER A 215 -11.50 12.82 -5.37
C SER A 215 -10.43 13.60 -6.12
N LEU A 216 -10.52 14.92 -6.17
CA LEU A 216 -9.48 15.76 -6.76
C LEU A 216 -8.15 15.60 -6.01
N TYR A 217 -8.21 15.61 -4.69
CA TYR A 217 -7.03 15.48 -3.85
C TYR A 217 -6.38 14.07 -3.97
N GLU A 218 -7.17 13.01 -3.85
CA GLU A 218 -6.69 11.64 -3.96
C GLU A 218 -6.01 11.37 -5.30
N TYR A 219 -6.59 11.86 -6.40
CA TYR A 219 -6.02 11.68 -7.73
C TYR A 219 -4.71 12.45 -7.92
N ASP A 220 -4.63 13.69 -7.43
CA ASP A 220 -3.40 14.50 -7.50
C ASP A 220 -2.30 13.85 -6.64
N GLU A 221 -2.61 13.33 -5.46
CA GLU A 221 -1.67 12.62 -4.62
C GLU A 221 -1.18 11.33 -5.28
N GLU A 222 -2.08 10.51 -5.86
CA GLU A 222 -1.71 9.31 -6.62
C GLU A 222 -0.76 9.63 -7.78
N LYS A 223 -1.04 10.71 -8.51
CA LYS A 223 -0.20 11.16 -9.62
C LYS A 223 1.17 11.59 -9.14
N HIS A 224 1.23 12.38 -8.07
CA HIS A 224 2.49 12.87 -7.50
C HIS A 224 3.36 11.72 -6.99
N MET A 225 2.79 10.80 -6.20
CA MET A 225 3.50 9.62 -5.70
C MET A 225 3.99 8.70 -6.81
N ARG A 226 3.25 8.61 -7.93
CA ARG A 226 3.70 7.83 -9.09
C ARG A 226 4.91 8.49 -9.75
N MET A 227 4.88 9.82 -9.96
CA MET A 227 6.01 10.55 -10.54
C MET A 227 7.26 10.44 -9.67
N GLU A 228 7.14 10.61 -8.35
CA GLU A 228 8.24 10.40 -7.40
C GLU A 228 8.82 8.97 -7.51
N ARG A 229 7.94 7.95 -7.59
CA ARG A 229 8.39 6.55 -7.69
C ARG A 229 9.11 6.28 -9.01
N GLU A 230 8.63 6.82 -10.12
CA GLU A 230 9.28 6.72 -11.43
C GLU A 230 10.66 7.37 -11.39
N GLU A 231 10.76 8.58 -10.81
CA GLU A 231 12.03 9.29 -10.61
C GLU A 231 13.02 8.49 -9.75
N TRP A 232 12.59 7.99 -8.59
CA TRP A 232 13.42 7.13 -7.72
C TRP A 232 13.85 5.84 -8.42
N ARG A 233 12.99 5.27 -9.24
CA ARG A 233 13.32 4.06 -10.01
C ARG A 233 14.39 4.34 -11.07
N GLU A 234 14.31 5.46 -11.75
CA GLU A 234 15.33 5.88 -12.72
C GLU A 234 16.67 6.18 -12.04
N ILE A 235 16.63 6.86 -10.87
CA ILE A 235 17.83 7.12 -10.07
C ILE A 235 18.48 5.80 -9.65
N GLY A 236 17.72 4.89 -9.03
CA GLY A 236 18.24 3.61 -8.57
C GLY A 236 18.76 2.73 -9.72
N LYS A 237 18.14 2.79 -10.91
CA LYS A 237 18.65 2.09 -12.10
C LYS A 237 20.01 2.65 -12.53
N ARG A 238 20.14 3.98 -12.59
CA ARG A 238 21.39 4.65 -12.97
C ARG A 238 22.51 4.39 -11.95
N GLU A 239 22.18 4.44 -10.66
CA GLU A 239 23.14 4.12 -9.59
C GLU A 239 23.59 2.65 -9.68
N GLY A 240 22.66 1.70 -9.86
CA GLY A 240 22.99 0.30 -10.02
C GLY A 240 23.81 -0.01 -11.29
N GLU A 241 23.57 0.68 -12.40
CA GLU A 241 24.37 0.59 -13.62
C GLU A 241 25.80 1.10 -13.38
N LYS A 242 25.97 2.20 -12.65
CA LYS A 242 27.26 2.76 -12.29
C LYS A 242 28.04 1.85 -11.35
N GLU A 243 27.41 1.36 -10.26
CA GLU A 243 28.02 0.41 -9.34
C GLU A 243 28.42 -0.90 -10.07
N GLY A 244 27.58 -1.37 -10.97
CA GLY A 244 27.88 -2.53 -11.82
C GLY A 244 29.08 -2.30 -12.74
N ALA A 245 29.19 -1.12 -13.34
CA ALA A 245 30.32 -0.74 -14.17
C ALA A 245 31.64 -0.66 -13.36
N GLU A 246 31.59 -0.03 -12.17
CA GLU A 246 32.74 0.03 -11.26
C GLU A 246 33.21 -1.37 -10.83
N ALA A 247 32.30 -2.26 -10.44
CA ALA A 247 32.61 -3.63 -10.08
C ALA A 247 33.24 -4.43 -11.25
N MET A 248 32.73 -4.25 -12.47
CA MET A 248 33.31 -4.87 -13.66
C MET A 248 34.68 -4.30 -14.01
N ALA A 249 34.89 -3.00 -13.84
CA ALA A 249 36.19 -2.37 -14.02
C ALA A 249 37.23 -2.91 -13.00
N ASP A 250 36.82 -3.13 -11.75
CA ASP A 250 37.69 -3.74 -10.71
C ASP A 250 38.11 -5.17 -11.09
N VAL A 251 37.18 -6.01 -11.55
CA VAL A 251 37.49 -7.37 -12.05
C VAL A 251 38.45 -7.32 -13.23
N LEU A 252 38.20 -6.45 -14.18
CA LEU A 252 39.04 -6.31 -15.36
C LEU A 252 40.44 -5.78 -14.99
N PHE A 253 40.52 -4.82 -14.09
CA PHE A 253 41.79 -4.30 -13.57
C PHE A 253 42.62 -5.39 -12.87
N ALA A 254 41.96 -6.21 -12.03
CA ALA A 254 42.61 -7.35 -11.38
C ALA A 254 43.19 -8.37 -12.41
N LEU A 255 42.37 -8.79 -13.39
CA LEU A 255 42.80 -9.71 -14.45
C LEU A 255 43.99 -9.18 -15.25
N LEU A 256 43.98 -7.89 -15.60
CA LEU A 256 45.09 -7.26 -16.31
C LEU A 256 46.35 -7.11 -15.45
N SER A 257 46.20 -6.86 -14.17
CA SER A 257 47.30 -6.69 -13.22
C SER A 257 48.04 -7.99 -12.94
N GLU A 258 47.37 -9.14 -13.01
CA GLU A 258 48.01 -10.47 -12.92
C GLU A 258 48.94 -10.77 -14.10
N ARG A 259 48.73 -10.10 -15.22
CA ARG A 259 49.53 -10.33 -16.49
C ARG A 259 50.62 -9.30 -16.69
N GLY A 260 50.59 -8.20 -15.97
CA GLY A 260 51.61 -7.16 -16.10
C GLY A 260 51.19 -5.83 -15.50
N THR A 261 52.04 -4.84 -15.72
CA THR A 261 51.80 -3.48 -15.17
C THR A 261 50.72 -2.76 -16.01
N VAL A 262 49.60 -2.45 -15.40
CA VAL A 262 48.55 -1.65 -16.04
C VAL A 262 48.91 -0.17 -16.02
N SER A 263 48.98 0.47 -17.17
CA SER A 263 49.31 1.90 -17.26
C SER A 263 48.18 2.77 -16.61
N SER A 264 48.58 3.94 -16.13
CA SER A 264 47.59 4.89 -15.55
C SER A 264 46.53 5.35 -16.56
N VAL A 265 46.88 5.41 -17.84
CA VAL A 265 45.96 5.77 -18.93
C VAL A 265 44.92 4.66 -19.13
N LEU A 266 45.34 3.40 -19.15
CA LEU A 266 44.45 2.26 -19.28
C LEU A 266 43.55 2.13 -18.05
N LYS A 267 44.11 2.25 -16.85
CA LYS A 267 43.30 2.26 -15.61
C LYS A 267 42.19 3.31 -15.66
N LYS A 268 42.53 4.53 -16.05
CA LYS A 268 41.55 5.62 -16.18
C LYS A 268 40.44 5.27 -17.18
N ALA A 269 40.79 4.74 -18.35
CA ALA A 269 39.83 4.36 -19.37
C ALA A 269 38.86 3.24 -18.92
N LEU A 270 39.34 2.29 -18.07
CA LEU A 270 38.52 1.23 -17.52
C LEU A 270 37.45 1.79 -16.56
N TYR A 271 37.81 2.70 -15.68
CA TYR A 271 36.87 3.28 -14.69
C TYR A 271 36.00 4.39 -15.24
N GLU A 272 36.31 4.97 -16.42
CA GLU A 272 35.46 5.92 -17.13
C GLU A 272 34.45 5.23 -18.06
N GLN A 273 34.57 3.91 -18.25
CA GLN A 273 33.61 3.16 -19.08
C GLN A 273 32.36 2.79 -18.27
N GLU A 274 31.22 3.34 -18.67
CA GLU A 274 29.92 3.11 -18.02
C GLU A 274 29.08 2.02 -18.74
N ASP A 275 29.42 1.64 -19.97
CA ASP A 275 28.68 0.63 -20.72
C ASP A 275 29.06 -0.78 -20.26
N LEU A 276 28.10 -1.45 -19.59
CA LEU A 276 28.25 -2.78 -19.01
C LEU A 276 28.56 -3.86 -20.07
N GLU A 277 28.00 -3.73 -21.28
CA GLU A 277 28.23 -4.68 -22.37
C GLU A 277 29.68 -4.61 -22.86
N THR A 278 30.20 -3.40 -23.02
CA THR A 278 31.59 -3.14 -23.36
C THR A 278 32.54 -3.70 -22.31
N LEU A 279 32.30 -3.44 -21.04
CA LEU A 279 33.13 -3.98 -19.94
C LEU A 279 33.10 -5.50 -19.90
N LYS A 280 31.95 -6.12 -20.08
CA LYS A 280 31.78 -7.58 -20.17
C LYS A 280 32.59 -8.19 -21.34
N ASN A 281 32.56 -7.53 -22.51
CA ASN A 281 33.35 -7.94 -23.66
C ASN A 281 34.84 -7.83 -23.36
N TRP A 282 35.30 -6.77 -22.72
CA TRP A 282 36.70 -6.58 -22.32
C TRP A 282 37.15 -7.63 -21.28
N ILE A 283 36.34 -7.96 -20.29
CA ILE A 283 36.61 -9.05 -19.34
C ILE A 283 36.77 -10.38 -20.08
N THR A 284 35.87 -10.65 -21.06
CA THR A 284 35.92 -11.89 -21.83
C THR A 284 37.19 -11.97 -22.69
N LEU A 285 37.61 -10.87 -23.30
CA LEU A 285 38.85 -10.78 -24.07
C LEU A 285 40.05 -10.96 -23.15
N ALA A 286 40.10 -10.24 -22.02
CA ALA A 286 41.16 -10.38 -21.05
C ALA A 286 41.28 -11.80 -20.50
N ALA A 287 40.19 -12.51 -20.28
CA ALA A 287 40.21 -13.88 -19.79
C ALA A 287 40.74 -14.91 -20.84
N ARG A 288 40.62 -14.60 -22.13
CA ARG A 288 41.00 -15.50 -23.26
C ARG A 288 42.37 -15.21 -23.84
N SER A 289 42.97 -14.07 -23.55
CA SER A 289 44.32 -13.73 -24.03
C SER A 289 45.34 -14.46 -23.15
N ASP A 290 46.23 -15.22 -23.72
CA ASP A 290 47.35 -15.91 -23.03
C ASP A 290 48.47 -14.94 -22.63
#